data_170c61cbe107ddfefefbde47d150ee96
#
_entry.id   170c61cbe107ddfefefbde47d150ee96
#
_cell.length_a   1.000
_cell.length_b   1.000
_cell.length_c   1.000
_cell.angle_alpha   90.00
_cell.angle_beta   90.00
_cell.angle_gamma   90.00
#
_symmetry.space_group_name_H-M   'P 1'
#
loop_
_entity.id
_entity.type
_entity.pdbx_description
1 polymer ?
#
loop_
_entity_poly.entity_id
_entity_poly.type
_entity_poly.pdbx_seq_one_letter_code
_entity_poly.pdbx_strand_id
1 'polypeptide(L)'
;MIFSELYSAYYNTVAAILSAIIDGEHSEQELQKIVTDRAFGESVLTIMPALKNEKWQLVHSDMTTPLEHKPTTPLTTLQKRWLKAISLDPRVKLFGVEFPDLEDVEPLFTSADYTIYDQYGDGDPFEDEQYIRNFRIVLEAIRKGTQIKFDMTNRKGNMMFVRCRPLRLEYSEKDNKFRLVTAGWRAVSTVNLAKIRSCAHDIGYRRVSGREKTVVHDTITVKIRDERNAMERFMLHFAHFEKQAEKLDKKHYLVKIKYAHDEESEMVIRILSFGPMVEVLEPEPFRKLVIEKLEKQLSCGLK
;
A
#
# COMPACT_ATOMS: atom_id res chain seq x y z
N MET A 1 13.02 4.58 -5.83
CA MET A 1 14.26 3.81 -6.04
C MET A 1 14.64 3.13 -4.75
N ILE A 2 14.91 1.82 -4.77
CA ILE A 2 15.03 1.02 -3.53
C ILE A 2 16.45 1.06 -2.95
N PHE A 3 17.49 1.32 -3.74
CA PHE A 3 18.83 0.93 -3.32
C PHE A 3 19.92 2.00 -3.26
N SER A 4 19.75 3.17 -3.82
CA SER A 4 20.78 4.21 -3.75
C SER A 4 20.21 5.56 -4.12
N GLU A 5 20.18 6.47 -3.17
CA GLU A 5 19.58 7.78 -3.40
C GLU A 5 20.52 8.73 -4.12
N LEU A 6 21.79 8.79 -3.76
CA LEU A 6 22.71 9.78 -4.29
C LEU A 6 23.20 9.47 -5.73
N TYR A 7 23.85 8.34 -5.92
CA TYR A 7 24.44 8.01 -7.23
C TYR A 7 23.37 7.71 -8.28
N SER A 8 22.29 7.08 -7.89
CA SER A 8 21.22 6.76 -8.81
C SER A 8 20.37 7.97 -9.19
N ALA A 9 20.24 8.99 -8.34
CA ALA A 9 19.52 10.22 -8.68
C ALA A 9 20.21 10.97 -9.83
N TYR A 10 21.51 11.20 -9.73
CA TYR A 10 22.29 11.83 -10.80
C TYR A 10 22.28 11.02 -12.10
N TYR A 11 22.60 9.73 -12.01
CA TYR A 11 22.60 8.86 -13.19
C TYR A 11 21.22 8.85 -13.87
N ASN A 12 20.15 8.66 -13.12
CA ASN A 12 18.81 8.60 -13.68
C ASN A 12 18.35 9.94 -14.25
N THR A 13 18.81 11.05 -13.70
CA THR A 13 18.51 12.38 -14.24
C THR A 13 19.19 12.55 -15.60
N VAL A 14 20.48 12.26 -15.69
CA VAL A 14 21.23 12.32 -16.94
C VAL A 14 20.68 11.32 -17.97
N ALA A 15 20.39 10.10 -17.56
CA ALA A 15 19.78 9.09 -18.43
C ALA A 15 18.39 9.51 -18.94
N ALA A 16 17.59 10.20 -18.13
CA ALA A 16 16.30 10.74 -18.55
C ALA A 16 16.45 11.88 -19.56
N ILE A 17 17.43 12.76 -19.37
CA ILE A 17 17.75 13.83 -20.31
C ILE A 17 18.18 13.22 -21.66
N LEU A 18 19.12 12.28 -21.65
CA LEU A 18 19.59 11.62 -22.86
C LEU A 18 18.46 10.86 -23.56
N SER A 19 17.57 10.20 -22.81
CA SER A 19 16.40 9.52 -23.37
C SER A 19 15.43 10.50 -24.04
N ALA A 20 15.17 11.66 -23.42
CA ALA A 20 14.32 12.69 -24.00
C ALA A 20 14.93 13.25 -25.31
N ILE A 21 16.26 13.44 -25.34
CA ILE A 21 16.97 13.87 -26.54
C ILE A 21 16.85 12.83 -27.65
N ILE A 22 17.01 11.55 -27.35
CA ILE A 22 16.88 10.46 -28.33
C ILE A 22 15.46 10.36 -28.87
N ASP A 23 14.42 10.62 -28.03
CA ASP A 23 13.03 10.63 -28.47
C ASP A 23 12.66 11.85 -29.34
N GLY A 24 13.54 12.83 -29.44
CA GLY A 24 13.32 14.05 -30.23
C GLY A 24 12.37 15.06 -29.58
N GLU A 25 11.90 14.79 -28.38
CA GLU A 25 11.02 15.64 -27.58
C GLU A 25 11.85 16.46 -26.57
N HIS A 26 12.51 17.54 -27.00
CA HIS A 26 13.30 18.31 -26.06
C HIS A 26 13.30 19.80 -26.37
N SER A 27 12.65 20.53 -25.50
CA SER A 27 12.94 21.95 -25.31
C SER A 27 13.86 22.12 -24.10
N GLU A 28 14.59 23.22 -24.06
CA GLU A 28 15.46 23.53 -22.91
C GLU A 28 14.68 23.54 -21.59
N GLN A 29 13.43 24.02 -21.63
CA GLN A 29 12.55 24.07 -20.46
C GLN A 29 12.16 22.67 -19.96
N GLU A 30 11.91 21.73 -20.86
CA GLU A 30 11.61 20.34 -20.51
C GLU A 30 12.80 19.62 -19.89
N LEU A 31 13.99 19.83 -20.42
CA LEU A 31 15.21 19.27 -19.83
C LEU A 31 15.49 19.84 -18.43
N GLN A 32 15.32 21.17 -18.24
CA GLN A 32 15.42 21.79 -16.92
C GLN A 32 14.40 21.21 -15.93
N LYS A 33 13.18 20.97 -16.38
CA LYS A 33 12.14 20.34 -15.57
C LYS A 33 12.53 18.92 -15.16
N ILE A 34 13.08 18.10 -16.07
CA ILE A 34 13.60 16.76 -15.74
C ILE A 34 14.63 16.85 -14.60
N VAL A 35 15.55 17.81 -14.65
CA VAL A 35 16.55 17.99 -13.59
C VAL A 35 15.88 18.37 -12.28
N THR A 36 14.95 19.31 -12.29
CA THR A 36 14.24 19.80 -11.09
C THR A 36 13.42 18.68 -10.44
N ASP A 37 12.76 17.85 -11.25
CA ASP A 37 11.86 16.80 -10.76
C ASP A 37 12.61 15.54 -10.27
N ARG A 38 13.83 15.29 -10.75
CA ARG A 38 14.55 14.01 -10.52
C ARG A 38 15.87 14.15 -9.79
N ALA A 39 16.45 15.35 -9.70
CA ALA A 39 17.68 15.61 -8.99
C ALA A 39 17.45 16.60 -7.83
N PHE A 40 18.51 16.94 -7.11
CA PHE A 40 18.44 17.96 -6.08
C PHE A 40 18.35 19.35 -6.74
N GLY A 41 17.64 20.30 -6.12
CA GLY A 41 17.41 21.64 -6.70
C GLY A 41 18.70 22.34 -7.14
N GLU A 42 19.80 22.16 -6.43
CA GLU A 42 21.13 22.69 -6.77
C GLU A 42 21.77 22.04 -8.01
N SER A 43 21.30 20.83 -8.38
CA SER A 43 21.83 20.07 -9.51
C SER A 43 21.58 20.72 -10.86
N VAL A 44 20.56 21.61 -10.96
CA VAL A 44 20.29 22.41 -12.16
C VAL A 44 21.51 23.27 -12.51
N LEU A 45 22.18 23.83 -11.50
CA LEU A 45 23.36 24.67 -11.68
C LEU A 45 24.60 23.90 -12.14
N THR A 46 24.59 22.57 -11.98
CA THR A 46 25.71 21.72 -12.34
C THR A 46 25.47 20.93 -13.61
N ILE A 47 24.33 20.25 -13.72
CA ILE A 47 24.00 19.31 -14.80
C ILE A 47 23.78 20.07 -16.11
N MET A 48 22.94 21.10 -16.11
CA MET A 48 22.62 21.82 -17.34
C MET A 48 23.82 22.57 -17.96
N PRO A 49 24.65 23.29 -17.17
CA PRO A 49 25.87 23.88 -17.71
C PRO A 49 26.87 22.82 -18.23
N ALA A 50 27.01 21.69 -17.55
CA ALA A 50 27.91 20.62 -17.98
C ALA A 50 27.46 20.01 -19.32
N LEU A 51 26.16 19.83 -19.53
CA LEU A 51 25.60 19.34 -20.79
C LEU A 51 25.78 20.35 -21.93
N LYS A 52 25.45 21.64 -21.68
CA LYS A 52 25.57 22.71 -22.70
C LYS A 52 27.01 22.99 -23.14
N ASN A 53 27.93 22.85 -22.22
CA ASN A 53 29.35 23.12 -22.51
C ASN A 53 30.08 21.89 -23.09
N GLU A 54 29.37 20.87 -23.52
CA GLU A 54 29.93 19.61 -24.01
C GLU A 54 30.96 18.97 -23.06
N LYS A 55 30.92 19.37 -21.80
CA LYS A 55 31.87 18.93 -20.77
C LYS A 55 31.84 17.42 -20.58
N TRP A 56 30.68 16.82 -20.74
CA TRP A 56 30.53 15.38 -20.62
C TRP A 56 30.55 14.64 -21.94
N GLN A 57 30.61 15.36 -23.06
CA GLN A 57 30.62 14.79 -24.43
C GLN A 57 29.45 13.82 -24.72
N LEU A 58 28.35 13.93 -23.95
CA LEU A 58 27.15 13.12 -24.12
C LEU A 58 26.06 13.88 -24.88
N VAL A 59 26.14 15.20 -24.92
CA VAL A 59 25.20 16.09 -25.61
C VAL A 59 26.01 17.14 -26.36
N HIS A 60 25.70 17.34 -27.63
CA HIS A 60 26.30 18.37 -28.48
C HIS A 60 25.68 19.77 -28.19
N SER A 61 26.31 20.82 -28.68
CA SER A 61 25.83 22.21 -28.52
C SER A 61 24.44 22.43 -29.15
N ASP A 62 24.11 21.68 -30.19
CA ASP A 62 22.81 21.67 -30.86
C ASP A 62 21.75 20.82 -30.14
N MET A 63 22.04 20.34 -28.93
CA MET A 63 21.19 19.48 -28.12
C MET A 63 20.94 18.09 -28.74
N THR A 64 21.77 17.62 -29.62
CA THR A 64 21.76 16.22 -30.09
C THR A 64 22.69 15.35 -29.24
N THR A 65 22.54 14.04 -29.30
CA THR A 65 23.39 13.07 -28.59
C THR A 65 24.02 12.07 -29.60
N PRO A 66 25.28 11.66 -29.39
CA PRO A 66 25.89 10.59 -30.19
C PRO A 66 25.36 9.18 -29.83
N LEU A 67 24.48 9.07 -28.78
CA LEU A 67 23.95 7.78 -28.39
C LEU A 67 22.79 7.36 -29.29
N GLU A 68 22.84 6.13 -29.78
CA GLU A 68 21.79 5.52 -30.60
C GLU A 68 20.70 4.87 -29.77
N HIS A 69 21.04 4.46 -28.53
CA HIS A 69 20.12 3.75 -27.63
C HIS A 69 19.99 4.47 -26.29
N LYS A 70 18.79 4.37 -25.71
CA LYS A 70 18.53 4.94 -24.40
C LYS A 70 19.43 4.32 -23.33
N PRO A 71 19.98 5.13 -22.42
CA PRO A 71 20.78 4.63 -21.32
C PRO A 71 20.00 3.67 -20.44
N THR A 72 20.60 2.54 -20.06
CA THR A 72 20.05 1.56 -19.13
C THR A 72 20.90 1.49 -17.88
N THR A 73 20.28 1.19 -16.75
CA THR A 73 20.97 0.96 -15.47
C THR A 73 20.92 -0.53 -15.15
N PRO A 74 22.00 -1.29 -15.41
CA PRO A 74 22.02 -2.70 -15.04
C PRO A 74 21.98 -2.84 -13.53
N LEU A 75 21.25 -3.85 -13.05
CA LEU A 75 21.21 -4.16 -11.64
C LEU A 75 22.55 -4.72 -11.16
N THR A 76 23.00 -4.26 -10.00
CA THR A 76 24.15 -4.85 -9.30
C THR A 76 23.82 -6.28 -8.83
N THR A 77 24.84 -7.08 -8.58
CA THR A 77 24.67 -8.44 -8.03
C THR A 77 23.84 -8.42 -6.73
N LEU A 78 24.09 -7.46 -5.83
CA LEU A 78 23.33 -7.32 -4.59
C LEU A 78 21.84 -7.02 -4.86
N GLN A 79 21.54 -6.12 -5.80
CA GLN A 79 20.17 -5.81 -6.20
C GLN A 79 19.46 -7.01 -6.81
N LYS A 80 20.15 -7.78 -7.67
CA LYS A 80 19.61 -9.02 -8.23
C LYS A 80 19.30 -10.06 -7.14
N ARG A 81 20.21 -10.27 -6.19
CA ARG A 81 20.01 -11.18 -5.06
C ARG A 81 18.81 -10.76 -4.19
N TRP A 82 18.63 -9.45 -3.98
CA TRP A 82 17.47 -8.92 -3.26
C TRP A 82 16.16 -9.15 -4.01
N LEU A 83 16.13 -8.83 -5.31
CA LEU A 83 14.97 -9.09 -6.16
C LEU A 83 14.62 -10.58 -6.22
N LYS A 84 15.64 -11.46 -6.25
CA LYS A 84 15.43 -12.90 -6.18
C LYS A 84 14.76 -13.31 -4.86
N ALA A 85 15.20 -12.78 -3.72
CA ALA A 85 14.57 -13.03 -2.43
C ALA A 85 13.11 -12.54 -2.40
N ILE A 86 12.82 -11.35 -2.92
CA ILE A 86 11.46 -10.80 -3.04
C ILE A 86 10.59 -11.68 -3.95
N SER A 87 11.12 -12.18 -5.07
CA SER A 87 10.39 -13.00 -6.03
C SER A 87 9.93 -14.35 -5.47
N LEU A 88 10.53 -14.81 -4.37
CA LEU A 88 10.15 -16.03 -3.67
C LEU A 88 8.91 -15.86 -2.79
N ASP A 89 8.51 -14.61 -2.48
CA ASP A 89 7.29 -14.35 -1.71
C ASP A 89 6.04 -14.69 -2.55
N PRO A 90 5.17 -15.60 -2.09
CA PRO A 90 3.98 -15.99 -2.85
C PRO A 90 3.03 -14.84 -3.14
N ARG A 91 3.05 -13.77 -2.33
CA ARG A 91 2.23 -12.57 -2.54
C ARG A 91 2.65 -11.79 -3.78
N VAL A 92 3.92 -11.81 -4.14
CA VAL A 92 4.43 -11.12 -5.35
C VAL A 92 3.88 -11.76 -6.61
N LYS A 93 3.68 -13.08 -6.62
CA LYS A 93 3.08 -13.83 -7.75
C LYS A 93 1.67 -13.37 -8.09
N LEU A 94 0.92 -12.84 -7.11
CA LEU A 94 -0.42 -12.31 -7.31
C LEU A 94 -0.45 -11.16 -8.33
N PHE A 95 0.60 -10.34 -8.35
CA PHE A 95 0.67 -9.16 -9.22
C PHE A 95 1.09 -9.48 -10.66
N GLY A 96 1.44 -10.74 -10.95
CA GLY A 96 1.87 -11.16 -12.29
C GLY A 96 3.15 -10.47 -12.77
N VAL A 97 4.05 -10.14 -11.84
CA VAL A 97 5.34 -9.52 -12.14
C VAL A 97 6.33 -10.64 -12.47
N GLU A 98 7.01 -10.50 -13.60
CA GLU A 98 8.12 -11.35 -13.99
C GLU A 98 9.44 -10.62 -13.68
N PHE A 99 10.43 -11.38 -13.25
CA PHE A 99 11.77 -10.87 -12.94
C PHE A 99 12.75 -11.55 -13.89
N PRO A 100 13.01 -10.96 -15.06
CA PRO A 100 13.97 -11.53 -16.02
C PRO A 100 15.39 -11.50 -15.43
N ASP A 101 16.25 -12.38 -15.93
CA ASP A 101 17.67 -12.47 -15.58
C ASP A 101 17.97 -12.77 -14.10
N LEU A 102 17.06 -13.49 -13.41
CA LEU A 102 17.25 -13.93 -12.03
C LEU A 102 17.32 -15.47 -11.88
N GLU A 103 17.34 -16.25 -12.97
CA GLU A 103 17.30 -17.71 -12.91
C GLU A 103 18.48 -18.25 -12.09
N ASP A 104 19.70 -17.83 -12.44
CA ASP A 104 20.95 -18.29 -11.82
C ASP A 104 21.40 -17.41 -10.63
N VAL A 105 20.53 -16.51 -10.15
CA VAL A 105 20.87 -15.63 -9.05
C VAL A 105 20.51 -16.27 -7.72
N GLU A 106 21.49 -16.42 -6.83
CA GLU A 106 21.29 -16.84 -5.45
C GLU A 106 20.51 -15.75 -4.69
N PRO A 107 19.40 -16.07 -3.98
CA PRO A 107 18.66 -15.07 -3.22
C PRO A 107 19.51 -14.53 -2.06
N LEU A 108 19.24 -13.28 -1.65
CA LEU A 108 19.93 -12.67 -0.51
C LEU A 108 19.58 -13.38 0.80
N PHE A 109 18.36 -13.84 0.93
CA PHE A 109 17.83 -14.64 2.02
C PHE A 109 16.65 -15.48 1.54
N THR A 110 16.33 -16.52 2.26
CA THR A 110 15.19 -17.42 2.04
C THR A 110 14.38 -17.54 3.32
N SER A 111 13.21 -18.17 3.24
CA SER A 111 12.40 -18.49 4.42
C SER A 111 13.09 -19.44 5.43
N ALA A 112 14.16 -20.10 5.05
CA ALA A 112 14.94 -20.94 5.93
C ALA A 112 15.90 -20.15 6.86
N ASP A 113 16.18 -18.90 6.52
CA ASP A 113 17.13 -18.05 7.26
C ASP A 113 16.50 -17.37 8.48
N TYR A 114 15.17 -17.42 8.63
CA TYR A 114 14.45 -16.79 9.74
C TYR A 114 13.25 -17.60 10.21
N THR A 115 12.84 -17.38 11.45
CA THR A 115 11.65 -18.03 12.03
C THR A 115 10.52 -17.03 12.16
N ILE A 116 9.35 -17.37 11.60
CA ILE A 116 8.11 -16.61 11.79
C ILE A 116 7.36 -17.23 12.98
N TYR A 117 7.29 -16.49 14.08
CA TYR A 117 6.59 -16.95 15.29
C TYR A 117 5.06 -16.85 15.17
N ASP A 118 4.57 -15.79 14.53
CA ASP A 118 3.14 -15.54 14.36
C ASP A 118 2.67 -16.13 13.02
N GLN A 119 2.46 -17.43 12.98
CA GLN A 119 1.87 -18.09 11.83
C GLN A 119 0.35 -18.18 11.99
N TYR A 120 -0.36 -17.45 11.14
CA TYR A 120 -1.82 -17.53 11.07
C TYR A 120 -2.22 -18.67 10.12
N GLY A 121 -2.77 -19.74 10.70
CA GLY A 121 -3.24 -20.90 9.91
C GLY A 121 -4.43 -20.62 8.99
N ASP A 122 -5.00 -19.41 9.05
CA ASP A 122 -6.17 -19.00 8.30
C ASP A 122 -5.88 -17.85 7.31
N GLY A 123 -4.63 -17.62 6.97
CA GLY A 123 -4.21 -16.66 5.92
C GLY A 123 -4.84 -16.93 4.56
N ASP A 124 -4.74 -15.96 3.64
CA ASP A 124 -5.26 -16.17 2.29
C ASP A 124 -4.43 -17.21 1.53
N PRO A 125 -5.06 -18.01 0.64
CA PRO A 125 -4.39 -19.06 -0.12
C PRO A 125 -3.67 -18.48 -1.34
N PHE A 126 -2.52 -17.83 -1.14
CA PHE A 126 -1.79 -17.09 -2.19
C PHE A 126 -1.28 -17.97 -3.35
N GLU A 127 -1.23 -19.27 -3.17
CA GLU A 127 -0.80 -20.23 -4.20
C GLU A 127 -1.98 -20.89 -4.94
N ASP A 128 -3.22 -20.67 -4.47
CA ASP A 128 -4.41 -21.17 -5.16
C ASP A 128 -4.65 -20.43 -6.46
N GLU A 129 -4.75 -21.17 -7.56
CA GLU A 129 -4.90 -20.58 -8.88
C GLU A 129 -6.20 -19.76 -9.04
N GLN A 130 -7.30 -20.17 -8.38
CA GLN A 130 -8.55 -19.43 -8.47
C GLN A 130 -8.45 -18.13 -7.69
N TYR A 131 -7.79 -18.14 -6.53
CA TYR A 131 -7.50 -16.94 -5.76
C TYR A 131 -6.65 -15.96 -6.57
N ILE A 132 -5.57 -16.44 -7.21
CA ILE A 132 -4.68 -15.64 -8.06
C ILE A 132 -5.47 -15.01 -9.22
N ARG A 133 -6.31 -15.80 -9.91
CA ARG A 133 -7.16 -15.28 -11.00
C ARG A 133 -8.11 -14.18 -10.49
N ASN A 134 -8.79 -14.41 -9.38
CA ASN A 134 -9.71 -13.44 -8.79
C ASN A 134 -8.98 -12.15 -8.40
N PHE A 135 -7.82 -12.27 -7.76
CA PHE A 135 -6.98 -11.14 -7.37
C PHE A 135 -6.61 -10.27 -8.58
N ARG A 136 -6.14 -10.90 -9.67
CA ARG A 136 -5.72 -10.20 -10.89
C ARG A 136 -6.87 -9.48 -11.57
N ILE A 137 -8.05 -10.10 -11.65
CA ILE A 137 -9.26 -9.47 -12.20
C ILE A 137 -9.65 -8.24 -11.38
N VAL A 138 -9.64 -8.35 -10.05
CA VAL A 138 -9.92 -7.23 -9.15
C VAL A 138 -8.90 -6.11 -9.31
N LEU A 139 -7.61 -6.44 -9.33
CA LEU A 139 -6.53 -5.47 -9.51
C LEU A 139 -6.63 -4.73 -10.85
N GLU A 140 -6.91 -5.46 -11.93
CA GLU A 140 -7.12 -4.87 -13.26
C GLU A 140 -8.34 -3.94 -13.27
N ALA A 141 -9.44 -4.36 -12.65
CA ALA A 141 -10.65 -3.55 -12.56
C ALA A 141 -10.44 -2.26 -11.75
N ILE A 142 -9.64 -2.30 -10.67
CA ILE A 142 -9.25 -1.12 -9.91
C ILE A 142 -8.44 -0.16 -10.80
N ARG A 143 -7.42 -0.67 -11.49
CA ARG A 143 -6.55 0.13 -12.38
C ARG A 143 -7.33 0.79 -13.52
N LYS A 144 -8.31 0.09 -14.08
CA LYS A 144 -9.15 0.58 -15.19
C LYS A 144 -10.41 1.33 -14.73
N GLY A 145 -10.71 1.35 -13.43
CA GLY A 145 -11.94 1.94 -12.89
C GLY A 145 -13.22 1.24 -13.35
N THR A 146 -13.13 -0.05 -13.72
CA THR A 146 -14.25 -0.84 -14.25
C THR A 146 -14.99 -1.59 -13.14
N GLN A 147 -16.19 -2.08 -13.46
CA GLN A 147 -17.00 -2.87 -12.53
C GLN A 147 -16.68 -4.35 -12.64
N ILE A 148 -16.91 -5.04 -11.52
CA ILE A 148 -16.79 -6.50 -11.42
C ILE A 148 -18.09 -7.12 -10.90
N LYS A 149 -18.24 -8.39 -11.22
CA LYS A 149 -19.25 -9.29 -10.63
C LYS A 149 -18.55 -10.50 -10.05
N PHE A 150 -19.00 -10.95 -8.88
CA PHE A 150 -18.44 -12.11 -8.23
C PHE A 150 -19.44 -12.87 -7.37
N ASP A 151 -19.17 -14.15 -7.19
CA ASP A 151 -19.87 -15.02 -6.25
C ASP A 151 -19.07 -15.16 -4.97
N MET A 152 -19.72 -15.04 -3.83
CA MET A 152 -19.13 -15.21 -2.52
C MET A 152 -20.06 -15.96 -1.57
N THR A 153 -19.48 -16.56 -0.53
CA THR A 153 -20.25 -17.16 0.55
C THR A 153 -20.37 -16.14 1.71
N ASN A 154 -21.59 -15.87 2.15
CA ASN A 154 -21.83 -15.02 3.31
C ASN A 154 -21.50 -15.71 4.64
N ARG A 155 -21.57 -14.99 5.77
CA ARG A 155 -21.32 -15.55 7.11
C ARG A 155 -22.26 -16.68 7.49
N LYS A 156 -23.43 -16.80 6.84
CA LYS A 156 -24.44 -17.86 7.08
C LYS A 156 -24.26 -19.06 6.14
N GLY A 157 -23.21 -19.10 5.32
CA GLY A 157 -22.96 -20.16 4.37
C GLY A 157 -23.73 -20.05 3.06
N ASN A 158 -24.57 -19.03 2.86
CA ASN A 158 -25.36 -18.86 1.65
C ASN A 158 -24.55 -18.20 0.53
N MET A 159 -24.76 -18.66 -0.70
CA MET A 159 -24.21 -18.03 -1.90
C MET A 159 -24.83 -16.65 -2.13
N MET A 160 -23.98 -15.68 -2.42
CA MET A 160 -24.37 -14.32 -2.79
C MET A 160 -23.69 -13.93 -4.10
N PHE A 161 -24.46 -13.36 -5.01
CA PHE A 161 -23.95 -12.72 -6.21
C PHE A 161 -23.84 -11.22 -5.97
N VAL A 162 -22.65 -10.66 -6.19
CA VAL A 162 -22.35 -9.24 -5.95
C VAL A 162 -21.86 -8.60 -7.23
N ARG A 163 -22.39 -7.41 -7.52
CA ARG A 163 -21.88 -6.50 -8.56
C ARG A 163 -21.44 -5.21 -7.88
N CYS A 164 -20.21 -4.78 -8.13
CA CYS A 164 -19.69 -3.59 -7.49
C CYS A 164 -18.57 -2.95 -8.31
N ARG A 165 -18.21 -1.74 -7.93
CA ARG A 165 -16.99 -1.08 -8.39
C ARG A 165 -15.91 -1.30 -7.33
N PRO A 166 -14.82 -2.00 -7.63
CA PRO A 166 -13.70 -2.14 -6.74
C PRO A 166 -12.98 -0.78 -6.60
N LEU A 167 -12.62 -0.38 -5.39
CA LEU A 167 -11.90 0.87 -5.13
C LEU A 167 -10.43 0.64 -4.87
N ARG A 168 -10.12 -0.25 -3.94
CA ARG A 168 -8.75 -0.58 -3.55
C ARG A 168 -8.67 -1.96 -2.91
N LEU A 169 -7.48 -2.53 -2.92
CA LEU A 169 -7.10 -3.68 -2.11
C LEU A 169 -6.39 -3.20 -0.86
N GLU A 170 -6.73 -3.78 0.28
CA GLU A 170 -6.06 -3.57 1.55
C GLU A 170 -5.46 -4.88 2.02
N TYR A 171 -4.20 -4.86 2.45
CA TYR A 171 -3.53 -6.02 3.03
C TYR A 171 -3.46 -5.87 4.54
N SER A 172 -3.97 -6.89 5.26
CA SER A 172 -3.82 -7.00 6.70
C SER A 172 -2.64 -7.90 7.02
N GLU A 173 -1.55 -7.32 7.48
CA GLU A 173 -0.37 -8.07 7.88
C GLU A 173 -0.69 -9.01 9.05
N LYS A 174 -1.46 -8.54 10.02
CA LYS A 174 -1.89 -9.31 11.17
C LYS A 174 -2.64 -10.58 10.79
N ASP A 175 -3.54 -10.50 9.81
CA ASP A 175 -4.40 -11.62 9.40
C ASP A 175 -3.81 -12.37 8.20
N ASN A 176 -2.75 -11.84 7.59
CA ASN A 176 -2.17 -12.31 6.32
C ASN A 176 -3.24 -12.45 5.22
N LYS A 177 -4.09 -11.41 5.06
CA LYS A 177 -5.27 -11.43 4.17
C LYS A 177 -5.40 -10.15 3.36
N PHE A 178 -5.86 -10.30 2.12
CA PHE A 178 -6.32 -9.18 1.31
C PHE A 178 -7.82 -8.94 1.48
N ARG A 179 -8.17 -7.67 1.59
CA ARG A 179 -9.55 -7.20 1.64
C ARG A 179 -9.81 -6.28 0.45
N LEU A 180 -10.93 -6.48 -0.20
CA LEU A 180 -11.40 -5.63 -1.29
C LEU A 180 -12.35 -4.58 -0.72
N VAL A 181 -12.03 -3.31 -0.87
CA VAL A 181 -12.93 -2.20 -0.60
C VAL A 181 -13.71 -1.87 -1.86
N THR A 182 -15.04 -1.79 -1.73
CA THR A 182 -15.96 -1.60 -2.86
C THR A 182 -16.81 -0.36 -2.68
N ALA A 183 -17.19 0.28 -3.79
CA ALA A 183 -18.21 1.32 -3.85
C ALA A 183 -19.45 0.81 -4.59
N GLY A 184 -20.62 1.22 -4.09
CA GLY A 184 -21.90 1.02 -4.76
C GLY A 184 -22.48 -0.38 -4.57
N TRP A 185 -23.75 -0.38 -4.33
CA TRP A 185 -24.72 -1.44 -4.14
C TRP A 185 -24.67 -2.26 -2.85
N ARG A 186 -25.64 -2.01 -1.97
CA ARG A 186 -25.99 -2.75 -0.73
C ARG A 186 -24.82 -3.14 0.17
N ALA A 187 -24.40 -2.20 1.02
CA ALA A 187 -23.80 -2.49 2.34
C ALA A 187 -22.59 -3.45 2.45
N VAL A 188 -21.91 -3.80 1.37
CA VAL A 188 -20.64 -4.53 1.45
C VAL A 188 -19.54 -3.52 1.11
N SER A 189 -19.08 -2.79 2.13
CA SER A 189 -17.96 -1.87 1.98
C SER A 189 -16.63 -2.63 1.86
N THR A 190 -16.51 -3.76 2.53
CA THR A 190 -15.27 -4.53 2.59
C THR A 190 -15.54 -6.03 2.46
N VAL A 191 -14.83 -6.71 1.56
CA VAL A 191 -14.92 -8.15 1.28
C VAL A 191 -13.55 -8.79 1.46
N ASN A 192 -13.47 -9.87 2.23
CA ASN A 192 -12.27 -10.69 2.25
C ASN A 192 -12.15 -11.42 0.90
N LEU A 193 -11.00 -11.25 0.23
CA LEU A 193 -10.80 -11.76 -1.12
C LEU A 193 -10.87 -13.29 -1.20
N ALA A 194 -10.41 -14.00 -0.17
CA ALA A 194 -10.50 -15.46 -0.09
C ALA A 194 -11.94 -16.02 -0.07
N LYS A 195 -12.95 -15.17 0.22
CA LYS A 195 -14.37 -15.58 0.16
C LYS A 195 -14.96 -15.50 -1.24
N ILE A 196 -14.26 -14.91 -2.19
CA ILE A 196 -14.69 -14.81 -3.59
C ILE A 196 -14.39 -16.13 -4.29
N ARG A 197 -15.44 -16.83 -4.70
CA ARG A 197 -15.31 -18.09 -5.43
C ARG A 197 -14.97 -17.87 -6.90
N SER A 198 -15.71 -16.98 -7.57
CA SER A 198 -15.46 -16.60 -8.94
C SER A 198 -15.62 -15.10 -9.13
N CYS A 199 -14.77 -14.50 -9.93
CA CYS A 199 -14.81 -13.08 -10.26
C CYS A 199 -14.70 -12.89 -11.77
N ALA A 200 -15.43 -11.90 -12.32
CA ALA A 200 -15.34 -11.52 -13.72
C ALA A 200 -15.59 -10.01 -13.90
N HIS A 201 -15.04 -9.43 -14.97
CA HIS A 201 -15.42 -8.08 -15.38
C HIS A 201 -16.90 -8.01 -15.76
N ASP A 202 -17.57 -6.94 -15.36
CA ASP A 202 -18.97 -6.68 -15.72
C ASP A 202 -19.05 -5.71 -16.90
N ILE A 203 -19.00 -6.27 -18.12
CA ILE A 203 -18.86 -5.51 -19.38
C ILE A 203 -20.19 -4.84 -19.81
N GLY A 204 -21.30 -5.10 -19.15
CA GLY A 204 -22.64 -4.68 -19.61
C GLY A 204 -23.35 -3.66 -18.73
N TYR A 205 -22.76 -3.21 -17.65
CA TYR A 205 -23.45 -2.35 -16.70
C TYR A 205 -23.25 -0.87 -17.02
N ARG A 206 -24.26 -0.26 -17.71
CA ARG A 206 -24.40 1.20 -17.72
C ARG A 206 -24.57 1.67 -16.28
N ARG A 207 -23.77 2.68 -15.89
CA ARG A 207 -23.87 3.39 -14.62
C ARG A 207 -25.35 3.55 -14.24
N VAL A 208 -25.82 2.75 -13.30
CA VAL A 208 -26.94 3.19 -12.50
C VAL A 208 -26.36 4.27 -11.61
N SER A 209 -26.81 5.48 -11.78
CA SER A 209 -26.56 6.61 -10.90
C SER A 209 -27.27 6.37 -9.55
N GLY A 210 -26.88 5.29 -8.89
CA GLY A 210 -27.13 5.10 -7.47
C GLY A 210 -26.17 6.03 -6.74
N ARG A 211 -26.72 6.90 -5.90
CA ARG A 211 -25.93 7.70 -4.95
C ARG A 211 -24.83 6.81 -4.40
N GLU A 212 -23.57 7.15 -4.70
CA GLU A 212 -22.43 6.58 -3.99
C GLU A 212 -22.76 6.78 -2.51
N LYS A 213 -23.02 5.69 -1.80
CA LYS A 213 -23.09 5.78 -0.34
C LYS A 213 -21.70 6.24 0.06
N THR A 214 -21.59 7.50 0.37
CA THR A 214 -20.40 8.04 1.05
C THR A 214 -20.18 7.17 2.28
N VAL A 215 -19.02 6.56 2.38
CA VAL A 215 -18.63 5.84 3.59
C VAL A 215 -18.70 6.86 4.70
N VAL A 216 -19.63 6.64 5.64
CA VAL A 216 -19.74 7.48 6.83
C VAL A 216 -18.51 7.19 7.66
N HIS A 217 -17.73 8.20 7.94
CA HIS A 217 -16.55 8.10 8.78
C HIS A 217 -16.86 8.71 10.14
N ASP A 218 -16.46 8.01 11.18
CA ASP A 218 -16.45 8.50 12.55
C ASP A 218 -15.02 8.86 12.96
N THR A 219 -14.90 9.63 13.99
CA THR A 219 -13.60 10.02 14.54
C THR A 219 -13.61 9.77 16.04
N ILE A 220 -12.56 9.11 16.53
CA ILE A 220 -12.31 8.98 17.97
C ILE A 220 -11.09 9.81 18.36
N THR A 221 -11.13 10.31 19.59
CA THR A 221 -10.01 10.99 20.23
C THR A 221 -9.57 10.17 21.43
N VAL A 222 -8.31 9.78 21.43
CA VAL A 222 -7.72 9.00 22.51
C VAL A 222 -6.52 9.70 23.12
N LYS A 223 -6.33 9.53 24.43
CA LYS A 223 -5.12 9.93 25.16
C LYS A 223 -4.26 8.71 25.38
N ILE A 224 -2.99 8.81 25.00
CA ILE A 224 -2.02 7.73 25.16
C ILE A 224 -1.02 8.13 26.21
N ARG A 225 -0.78 7.23 27.19
CA ARG A 225 0.34 7.31 28.11
C ARG A 225 1.48 6.46 27.57
N ASP A 226 2.56 7.13 27.15
CA ASP A 226 3.69 6.47 26.49
C ASP A 226 4.58 5.75 27.49
N GLU A 227 4.13 4.58 27.91
CA GLU A 227 4.90 3.62 28.68
C GLU A 227 5.22 2.42 27.79
N ARG A 228 6.45 1.92 27.85
CA ARG A 228 6.94 0.78 27.05
C ARG A 228 6.74 0.97 25.55
N ASN A 229 7.02 2.18 25.05
CA ASN A 229 6.83 2.56 23.64
C ASN A 229 5.37 2.39 23.17
N ALA A 230 4.40 2.68 24.04
CA ALA A 230 2.98 2.53 23.70
C ALA A 230 2.57 3.40 22.52
N MET A 231 3.15 4.59 22.38
CA MET A 231 2.87 5.49 21.27
C MET A 231 3.29 4.89 19.92
N GLU A 232 4.52 4.39 19.82
CA GLU A 232 5.03 3.77 18.60
C GLU A 232 4.20 2.54 18.21
N ARG A 233 3.95 1.65 19.17
CA ARG A 233 3.10 0.47 18.97
C ARG A 233 1.70 0.84 18.52
N PHE A 234 1.14 1.92 19.10
CA PHE A 234 -0.17 2.43 18.71
C PHE A 234 -0.17 2.93 17.27
N MET A 235 0.85 3.73 16.88
CA MET A 235 0.96 4.24 15.52
C MET A 235 1.09 3.13 14.48
N LEU A 236 1.81 2.06 14.79
CA LEU A 236 1.93 0.86 13.94
C LEU A 236 0.62 0.07 13.87
N HIS A 237 -0.02 -0.15 15.02
CA HIS A 237 -1.27 -0.93 15.07
C HIS A 237 -2.42 -0.27 14.30
N PHE A 238 -2.42 1.06 14.24
CA PHE A 238 -3.39 1.86 13.51
C PHE A 238 -2.81 2.44 12.20
N ALA A 239 -1.79 1.82 11.60
CA ALA A 239 -1.08 2.35 10.43
C ALA A 239 -2.00 2.63 9.23
N HIS A 240 -3.03 1.84 9.04
CA HIS A 240 -3.96 1.94 7.91
C HIS A 240 -5.11 2.93 8.12
N PHE A 241 -5.21 3.58 9.29
CA PHE A 241 -6.20 4.62 9.54
C PHE A 241 -5.60 6.01 9.37
N GLU A 242 -6.39 6.94 8.85
CA GLU A 242 -6.08 8.36 8.89
C GLU A 242 -6.04 8.83 10.34
N LYS A 243 -4.93 9.40 10.77
CA LYS A 243 -4.73 9.79 12.16
C LYS A 243 -3.86 11.03 12.29
N GLN A 244 -4.11 11.78 13.35
CA GLN A 244 -3.34 12.95 13.75
C GLN A 244 -2.92 12.79 15.19
N ALA A 245 -1.66 13.03 15.49
CA ALA A 245 -1.11 12.92 16.83
C ALA A 245 -0.54 14.26 17.29
N GLU A 246 -0.85 14.64 18.52
CA GLU A 246 -0.35 15.83 19.19
C GLU A 246 0.31 15.42 20.50
N LYS A 247 1.49 15.97 20.78
CA LYS A 247 2.19 15.72 22.03
C LYS A 247 1.68 16.69 23.09
N LEU A 248 1.11 16.19 24.18
CA LEU A 248 0.63 17.00 25.30
C LEU A 248 1.76 17.34 26.29
N ASP A 249 2.57 16.33 26.63
CA ASP A 249 3.71 16.48 27.52
C ASP A 249 4.76 15.40 27.27
N LYS A 250 5.70 15.20 28.21
CA LYS A 250 6.80 14.22 28.04
C LYS A 250 6.34 12.78 27.87
N LYS A 251 5.15 12.43 28.38
CA LYS A 251 4.64 11.05 28.41
C LYS A 251 3.23 10.89 27.82
N HIS A 252 2.57 11.98 27.48
CA HIS A 252 1.19 11.91 27.01
C HIS A 252 1.04 12.48 25.60
N TYR A 253 0.25 11.76 24.81
CA TYR A 253 -0.11 12.14 23.44
C TYR A 253 -1.64 12.12 23.30
N LEU A 254 -2.14 13.02 22.47
CA LEU A 254 -3.52 13.00 22.00
C LEU A 254 -3.52 12.52 20.56
N VAL A 255 -4.35 11.52 20.26
CA VAL A 255 -4.44 10.98 18.89
C VAL A 255 -5.90 11.00 18.45
N LYS A 256 -6.15 11.60 17.29
CA LYS A 256 -7.43 11.54 16.59
C LYS A 256 -7.33 10.52 15.47
N ILE A 257 -8.28 9.58 15.41
CA ILE A 257 -8.33 8.52 14.40
C ILE A 257 -9.67 8.60 13.69
N LYS A 258 -9.63 8.61 12.37
CA LYS A 258 -10.80 8.53 11.50
C LYS A 258 -10.96 7.09 10.99
N TYR A 259 -12.15 6.53 11.12
CA TYR A 259 -12.46 5.15 10.75
C TYR A 259 -13.84 5.05 10.09
N ALA A 260 -14.08 3.99 9.33
CA ALA A 260 -15.40 3.77 8.75
C ALA A 260 -16.39 3.27 9.82
N HIS A 261 -17.62 3.80 9.81
CA HIS A 261 -18.65 3.50 10.82
C HIS A 261 -18.89 2.00 11.03
N ASP A 262 -18.77 1.20 10.00
CA ASP A 262 -18.92 -0.27 10.05
C ASP A 262 -17.73 -1.00 10.70
N GLU A 263 -16.61 -0.30 10.94
CA GLU A 263 -15.43 -0.81 11.64
C GLU A 263 -15.42 -0.51 13.16
N GLU A 264 -16.49 0.09 13.71
CA GLU A 264 -16.57 0.50 15.11
C GLU A 264 -16.24 -0.64 16.09
N SER A 265 -16.77 -1.84 15.85
CA SER A 265 -16.51 -3.00 16.71
C SER A 265 -15.03 -3.42 16.69
N GLU A 266 -14.38 -3.35 15.54
CA GLU A 266 -12.94 -3.64 15.40
C GLU A 266 -12.11 -2.56 16.11
N MET A 267 -12.50 -1.30 16.00
CA MET A 267 -11.86 -0.19 16.70
C MET A 267 -11.90 -0.38 18.22
N VAL A 268 -13.04 -0.80 18.78
CA VAL A 268 -13.17 -1.09 20.22
C VAL A 268 -12.18 -2.19 20.64
N ILE A 269 -12.11 -3.29 19.89
CA ILE A 269 -11.18 -4.40 20.19
C ILE A 269 -9.74 -3.94 20.16
N ARG A 270 -9.36 -3.16 19.15
CA ARG A 270 -8.00 -2.64 19.00
C ARG A 270 -7.63 -1.68 20.15
N ILE A 271 -8.52 -0.79 20.54
CA ILE A 271 -8.29 0.13 21.67
C ILE A 271 -8.10 -0.66 22.97
N LEU A 272 -8.96 -1.64 23.24
CA LEU A 272 -8.88 -2.46 24.44
C LEU A 272 -7.57 -3.27 24.55
N SER A 273 -6.95 -3.61 23.42
CA SER A 273 -5.67 -4.34 23.40
C SER A 273 -4.49 -3.57 24.01
N PHE A 274 -4.62 -2.25 24.14
CA PHE A 274 -3.58 -1.40 24.78
C PHE A 274 -3.78 -1.28 26.30
N GLY A 275 -4.88 -1.79 26.83
CA GLY A 275 -5.16 -1.75 28.27
C GLY A 275 -5.15 -0.32 28.82
N PRO A 276 -4.58 -0.08 30.02
CA PRO A 276 -4.64 1.22 30.70
C PRO A 276 -3.76 2.30 30.05
N MET A 277 -2.98 1.97 29.02
CA MET A 277 -2.12 2.94 28.33
C MET A 277 -2.90 3.85 27.37
N VAL A 278 -4.13 3.48 27.00
CA VAL A 278 -4.98 4.23 26.07
C VAL A 278 -6.32 4.52 26.71
N GLU A 279 -6.66 5.79 26.79
CA GLU A 279 -7.95 6.28 27.29
C GLU A 279 -8.73 6.94 26.15
N VAL A 280 -9.97 6.51 25.93
CA VAL A 280 -10.89 7.16 24.98
C VAL A 280 -11.47 8.41 25.63
N LEU A 281 -11.28 9.56 24.99
CA LEU A 281 -11.86 10.83 25.44
C LEU A 281 -13.17 11.13 24.73
N GLU A 282 -13.20 10.97 23.40
CA GLU A 282 -14.34 11.31 22.54
C GLU A 282 -14.48 10.29 21.40
N PRO A 283 -15.70 10.12 20.86
CA PRO A 283 -16.98 10.65 21.34
C PRO A 283 -17.55 9.81 22.48
N GLU A 284 -18.45 10.40 23.27
CA GLU A 284 -19.07 9.75 24.43
C GLU A 284 -19.76 8.41 24.10
N PRO A 285 -20.49 8.24 22.98
CA PRO A 285 -21.06 6.94 22.62
C PRO A 285 -20.01 5.84 22.47
N PHE A 286 -18.87 6.12 21.83
CA PHE A 286 -17.79 5.15 21.66
C PHE A 286 -17.13 4.84 23.01
N ARG A 287 -16.93 5.85 23.87
CA ARG A 287 -16.39 5.67 25.22
C ARG A 287 -17.28 4.74 26.04
N LYS A 288 -18.61 4.89 25.97
CA LYS A 288 -19.55 3.99 26.62
C LYS A 288 -19.46 2.55 26.16
N LEU A 289 -19.27 2.32 24.84
CA LEU A 289 -19.05 0.98 24.30
C LEU A 289 -17.79 0.33 24.88
N VAL A 290 -16.69 1.08 25.01
CA VAL A 290 -15.45 0.58 25.62
C VAL A 290 -15.67 0.22 27.08
N ILE A 291 -16.34 1.08 27.85
CA ILE A 291 -16.69 0.83 29.30
C ILE A 291 -17.53 -0.43 29.41
N GLU A 292 -18.58 -0.57 28.61
CA GLU A 292 -19.46 -1.75 28.64
C GLU A 292 -18.69 -3.06 28.39
N LYS A 293 -17.71 -3.04 27.47
CA LYS A 293 -16.86 -4.21 27.21
C LYS A 293 -15.96 -4.53 28.39
N LEU A 294 -15.38 -3.52 29.04
CA LEU A 294 -14.54 -3.70 30.23
C LEU A 294 -15.36 -4.24 31.42
N GLU A 295 -16.57 -3.75 31.63
CA GLU A 295 -17.48 -4.24 32.68
C GLU A 295 -17.86 -5.71 32.43
N LYS A 296 -18.18 -6.08 31.18
CA LYS A 296 -18.42 -7.48 30.80
C LYS A 296 -17.21 -8.36 31.05
N GLN A 297 -15.99 -7.87 30.78
CA GLN A 297 -14.76 -8.61 31.03
C GLN A 297 -14.52 -8.82 32.53
N LEU A 298 -14.78 -7.81 33.37
CA LEU A 298 -14.71 -7.91 34.83
C LEU A 298 -15.66 -8.98 35.37
N SER A 299 -16.88 -9.05 34.83
CA SER A 299 -17.89 -10.05 35.28
C SER A 299 -17.52 -11.48 34.88
N CYS A 300 -16.70 -11.71 33.84
CA CYS A 300 -16.26 -13.03 33.42
C CYS A 300 -15.13 -13.64 34.25
N GLY A 301 -14.42 -12.85 35.04
CA GLY A 301 -13.16 -13.24 35.70
C GLY A 301 -13.27 -13.58 37.20
N LEU A 302 -14.43 -13.53 37.80
CA LEU A 302 -14.63 -13.74 39.25
C LEU A 302 -15.54 -14.92 39.54
N LYS A 303 -15.13 -16.12 39.08
CA LYS A 303 -15.64 -17.38 39.65
C LYS A 303 -14.48 -18.22 40.12
#